data_99fbb70c02fce66d842a67ec7b876ce8
#
_entry.id   99fbb70c02fce66d842a67ec7b876ce8
#
_cell.length_a   1.000
_cell.length_b   1.000
_cell.length_c   1.000
_cell.angle_alpha   90.00
_cell.angle_beta   90.00
_cell.angle_gamma   90.00
#
_symmetry.space_group_name_H-M   'P 1'
#
loop_
_entity.id
_entity.type
_entity.pdbx_description
1 polymer ?
#
loop_
_entity_poly.entity_id
_entity_poly.type
_entity_poly.pdbx_seq_one_letter_code
_entity_poly.pdbx_strand_id
1 'polypeptide(L)'
;MDEQQVFEQVKKVVVEQLGVSEAEIKKEASFVDDLGADSLDTVELVMALEEAFGMEIPDEDAEKIKTIGDTVTYAMAHAKK
;
A
#
# COMPACT_ATOMS: atom_id res chain seq x y z
N MET A 1 -10.90 6.65 -10.08
CA MET A 1 -10.31 5.28 -10.19
C MET A 1 -11.26 4.27 -9.59
N ASP A 2 -11.36 3.11 -10.22
CA ASP A 2 -12.12 2.02 -9.62
C ASP A 2 -11.20 1.15 -8.75
N GLU A 3 -11.79 0.21 -8.02
CA GLU A 3 -11.04 -0.64 -7.09
C GLU A 3 -9.94 -1.45 -7.81
N GLN A 4 -10.23 -1.94 -9.01
CA GLN A 4 -9.25 -2.71 -9.78
C GLN A 4 -8.03 -1.86 -10.11
N GLN A 5 -8.24 -0.63 -10.56
CA GLN A 5 -7.14 0.28 -10.89
C GLN A 5 -6.33 0.62 -9.65
N VAL A 6 -7.00 0.87 -8.52
CA VAL A 6 -6.31 1.17 -7.27
C VAL A 6 -5.49 -0.03 -6.81
N PHE A 7 -6.07 -1.23 -6.88
CA PHE A 7 -5.35 -2.44 -6.50
C PHE A 7 -4.08 -2.64 -7.35
N GLU A 8 -4.20 -2.44 -8.67
CA GLU A 8 -3.05 -2.58 -9.56
C GLU A 8 -1.96 -1.55 -9.26
N GLN A 9 -2.37 -0.33 -8.93
CA GLN A 9 -1.42 0.72 -8.59
C GLN A 9 -0.72 0.41 -7.26
N VAL A 10 -1.46 -0.03 -6.26
CA VAL A 10 -0.90 -0.45 -4.97
C VAL A 10 0.08 -1.59 -5.16
N LYS A 11 -0.30 -2.58 -5.95
CA LYS A 11 0.56 -3.74 -6.24
C LYS A 11 1.89 -3.29 -6.84
N LYS A 12 1.84 -2.40 -7.81
CA LYS A 12 3.04 -1.90 -8.47
C LYS A 12 3.97 -1.20 -7.49
N VAL A 13 3.41 -0.35 -6.64
CA VAL A 13 4.20 0.37 -5.63
C VAL A 13 4.83 -0.60 -4.65
N VAL A 14 4.08 -1.59 -4.18
CA VAL A 14 4.59 -2.57 -3.22
C VAL A 14 5.71 -3.41 -3.82
N VAL A 15 5.56 -3.85 -5.06
CA VAL A 15 6.60 -4.61 -5.75
C VAL A 15 7.89 -3.81 -5.81
N GLU A 16 7.80 -2.53 -6.16
CA GLU A 16 8.97 -1.67 -6.26
C GLU A 16 9.63 -1.40 -4.91
N GLN A 17 8.83 -1.20 -3.87
CA GLN A 17 9.35 -0.84 -2.55
C GLN A 17 9.87 -2.03 -1.77
N LEU A 18 9.20 -3.14 -1.83
CA LEU A 18 9.56 -4.32 -1.04
C LEU A 18 10.33 -5.39 -1.80
N GLY A 19 10.38 -5.29 -3.13
CA GLY A 19 11.07 -6.27 -3.94
C GLY A 19 10.42 -7.64 -3.96
N VAL A 20 9.11 -7.71 -3.73
CA VAL A 20 8.36 -8.96 -3.73
C VAL A 20 7.76 -9.20 -5.11
N SER A 21 7.39 -10.46 -5.41
CA SER A 21 6.77 -10.77 -6.69
C SER A 21 5.28 -10.40 -6.67
N GLU A 22 4.72 -10.13 -7.84
CA GLU A 22 3.30 -9.81 -7.95
C GLU A 22 2.42 -10.94 -7.45
N ALA A 23 2.86 -12.18 -7.58
CA ALA A 23 2.10 -13.34 -7.14
C ALA A 23 1.88 -13.36 -5.63
N GLU A 24 2.74 -12.70 -4.87
CA GLU A 24 2.64 -12.63 -3.41
C GLU A 24 1.64 -11.57 -2.94
N ILE A 25 1.22 -10.67 -3.82
CA ILE A 25 0.39 -9.54 -3.45
C ILE A 25 -1.08 -9.89 -3.60
N LYS A 26 -1.72 -10.13 -2.47
CA LYS A 26 -3.15 -10.44 -2.39
C LYS A 26 -3.76 -9.47 -1.39
N LYS A 27 -5.07 -9.26 -1.50
CA LYS A 27 -5.76 -8.31 -0.61
C LYS A 27 -5.55 -8.61 0.87
N GLU A 28 -5.49 -9.87 1.24
CA GLU A 28 -5.31 -10.29 2.63
C GLU A 28 -3.84 -10.32 3.06
N ALA A 29 -2.89 -10.09 2.15
CA ALA A 29 -1.47 -10.13 2.48
C ALA A 29 -1.10 -8.97 3.42
N SER A 30 -0.41 -9.31 4.51
CA SER A 30 0.09 -8.33 5.47
C SER A 30 1.48 -7.87 5.03
N PHE A 31 1.75 -6.58 5.12
CA PHE A 31 3.07 -6.04 4.74
C PHE A 31 4.19 -6.65 5.59
N VAL A 32 3.94 -6.76 6.88
CA VAL A 32 4.95 -7.27 7.82
C VAL A 32 4.98 -8.80 7.84
N ASP A 33 3.82 -9.42 8.05
CA ASP A 33 3.76 -10.87 8.25
C ASP A 33 3.95 -11.67 6.97
N ASP A 34 3.36 -11.21 5.88
CA ASP A 34 3.40 -11.97 4.62
C ASP A 34 4.48 -11.50 3.65
N LEU A 35 4.73 -10.20 3.63
CA LEU A 35 5.67 -9.61 2.68
C LEU A 35 7.02 -9.25 3.30
N GLY A 36 7.16 -9.44 4.60
CA GLY A 36 8.43 -9.27 5.28
C GLY A 36 8.93 -7.84 5.42
N ALA A 37 8.03 -6.86 5.38
CA ALA A 37 8.42 -5.46 5.54
C ALA A 37 8.80 -5.16 6.98
N ASP A 38 9.91 -4.46 7.19
CA ASP A 38 10.26 -3.97 8.52
C ASP A 38 9.73 -2.53 8.70
N SER A 39 10.04 -1.91 9.82
CA SER A 39 9.50 -0.58 10.12
C SER A 39 9.98 0.50 9.14
N LEU A 40 11.21 0.38 8.66
CA LEU A 40 11.73 1.32 7.67
C LEU A 40 11.03 1.12 6.32
N ASP A 41 10.84 -0.15 5.93
CA ASP A 41 10.14 -0.46 4.69
C ASP A 41 8.72 0.08 4.69
N THR A 42 8.01 -0.02 5.83
CA THR A 42 6.64 0.48 5.90
C THR A 42 6.58 1.99 5.80
N VAL A 43 7.54 2.70 6.39
CA VAL A 43 7.62 4.16 6.27
C VAL A 43 7.84 4.58 4.82
N GLU A 44 8.78 3.93 4.15
CA GLU A 44 9.07 4.24 2.74
C GLU A 44 7.89 3.89 1.84
N LEU A 45 7.22 2.79 2.15
CA LEU A 45 6.04 2.38 1.40
C LEU A 45 4.91 3.41 1.52
N VAL A 46 4.66 3.91 2.73
CA VAL A 46 3.64 4.93 2.96
C VAL A 46 3.96 6.19 2.14
N MET A 47 5.21 6.62 2.14
CA MET A 47 5.61 7.80 1.35
C MET A 47 5.40 7.58 -0.14
N ALA A 48 5.73 6.39 -0.63
CA ALA A 48 5.55 6.07 -2.05
C ALA A 48 4.06 6.04 -2.42
N LEU A 49 3.22 5.54 -1.54
CA LEU A 49 1.77 5.52 -1.76
C LEU A 49 1.18 6.93 -1.78
N GLU A 50 1.65 7.80 -0.88
CA GLU A 50 1.22 9.19 -0.86
C GLU A 50 1.51 9.85 -2.20
N GLU A 51 2.69 9.61 -2.72
CA GLU A 51 3.13 10.19 -3.99
C GLU A 51 2.35 9.61 -5.16
N ALA A 52 2.17 8.29 -5.17
CA ALA A 52 1.49 7.61 -6.28
C ALA A 52 0.02 8.00 -6.40
N PHE A 53 -0.65 8.24 -5.29
CA PHE A 53 -2.08 8.55 -5.27
C PHE A 53 -2.40 10.03 -5.03
N GLY A 54 -1.39 10.85 -4.81
CA GLY A 54 -1.59 12.26 -4.53
C GLY A 54 -2.41 12.50 -3.27
N MET A 55 -2.15 11.71 -2.23
CA MET A 55 -2.89 11.79 -0.97
C MET A 55 -1.92 11.89 0.20
N GLU A 56 -2.43 12.30 1.35
CA GLU A 56 -1.65 12.33 2.58
C GLU A 56 -2.12 11.18 3.48
N ILE A 57 -1.17 10.52 4.11
CA ILE A 57 -1.45 9.43 5.06
C ILE A 57 -0.83 9.82 6.39
N PRO A 58 -1.62 10.38 7.32
CA PRO A 58 -1.11 10.72 8.65
C PRO A 58 -0.59 9.47 9.37
N ASP A 59 0.36 9.65 10.28
CA ASP A 59 0.95 8.52 11.00
C ASP A 59 -0.07 7.61 11.66
N GLU A 60 -1.11 8.18 12.26
CA GLU A 60 -2.12 7.35 12.91
C GLU A 60 -2.93 6.52 11.92
N ASP A 61 -3.11 7.02 10.70
CA ASP A 61 -3.79 6.25 9.65
C ASP A 61 -2.85 5.19 9.09
N ALA A 62 -1.56 5.53 8.96
CA ALA A 62 -0.56 4.58 8.48
C ALA A 62 -0.49 3.35 9.39
N GLU A 63 -0.66 3.54 10.69
CA GLU A 63 -0.65 2.43 11.64
C GLU A 63 -1.81 1.46 11.43
N LYS A 64 -2.90 1.92 10.81
CA LYS A 64 -4.08 1.09 10.55
C LYS A 64 -3.99 0.35 9.23
N ILE A 65 -3.07 0.75 8.37
CA ILE A 65 -2.88 0.13 7.07
C ILE A 65 -1.89 -1.02 7.23
N LYS A 66 -2.43 -2.23 7.40
CA LYS A 66 -1.60 -3.42 7.67
C LYS A 66 -1.56 -4.40 6.52
N THR A 67 -2.58 -4.38 5.65
CA THR A 67 -2.68 -5.31 4.54
C THR A 67 -2.83 -4.54 3.22
N ILE A 68 -2.67 -5.27 2.12
CA ILE A 68 -2.91 -4.72 0.79
C ILE A 68 -4.36 -4.20 0.68
N GLY A 69 -5.32 -4.98 1.19
CA GLY A 69 -6.73 -4.58 1.18
C GLY A 69 -7.00 -3.31 1.95
N ASP A 70 -6.36 -3.16 3.11
CA ASP A 70 -6.49 -1.93 3.91
C ASP A 70 -6.00 -0.73 3.10
N THR A 71 -4.90 -0.91 2.38
CA THR A 71 -4.31 0.15 1.54
C THR A 71 -5.25 0.52 0.40
N VAL A 72 -5.82 -0.47 -0.25
CA VAL A 72 -6.76 -0.23 -1.35
C VAL A 72 -7.99 0.53 -0.85
N THR A 73 -8.53 0.12 0.28
CA THR A 73 -9.69 0.78 0.89
C THR A 73 -9.37 2.24 1.22
N TYR A 74 -8.20 2.46 1.81
CA TYR A 74 -7.78 3.82 2.17
C TYR A 74 -7.62 4.69 0.91
N ALA A 75 -6.97 4.15 -0.10
CA ALA A 75 -6.76 4.89 -1.35
C ALA A 75 -8.08 5.20 -2.05
N MET A 76 -9.03 4.26 -2.03
CA MET A 76 -10.35 4.50 -2.62
C MET A 76 -11.06 5.69 -1.97
N ALA A 77 -10.85 5.88 -0.67
CA ALA A 77 -11.50 6.94 0.09
C ALA A 77 -10.77 8.29 -0.01
N HIS A 78 -9.46 8.27 -0.18
CA HIS A 78 -8.62 9.47 -0.02
C HIS A 78 -7.83 9.90 -1.25
N ALA A 79 -7.65 9.06 -2.24
CA ALA A 79 -6.84 9.40 -3.41
C ALA A 79 -7.45 10.58 -4.16
N LYS A 80 -6.58 11.48 -4.62
CA LYS A 80 -6.99 12.68 -5.34
C LYS A 80 -6.87 12.56 -6.85
N LYS A 81 -6.37 11.44 -7.32
CA LYS A 81 -6.23 11.19 -8.75
C LYS A 81 -7.32 10.29 -9.26
#